data_0718cea459fd738c46bfae27e22c651b
#
_entry.id   0718cea459fd738c46bfae27e22c651b
#
_cell.length_a   1.000
_cell.length_b   1.000
_cell.length_c   1.000
_cell.angle_alpha   90.00
_cell.angle_beta   90.00
_cell.angle_gamma   90.00
#
_symmetry.space_group_name_H-M   'P 1'
#
loop_
_entity.id
_entity.type
_entity.pdbx_description
1 polymer ?
#
loop_
_entity_poly.entity_id
_entity_poly.type
_entity_poly.pdbx_seq_one_letter_code
_entity_poly.pdbx_strand_id
1 'polypeptide(L)'
;MIDWYNFDTNIRDHLKKLRADQRLFDVTLATDDGQFIQAHKMVLSAGSSFFNDIFLKNDPSNMGIYLKGIKSVHLNSVTNFMYEGEAFASQEDLEERVAD
;
A
#
# COMPACT_ATOMS: atom_id res chain seq x y z
N MET A 1 -2.37 26.50 7.16
CA MET A 1 -1.13 26.55 7.96
C MET A 1 -0.61 25.13 8.19
N ILE A 2 0.69 24.95 8.09
CA ILE A 2 1.30 23.64 8.32
C ILE A 2 1.52 23.45 9.82
N ASP A 3 1.01 22.34 10.34
CA ASP A 3 1.21 21.95 11.73
C ASP A 3 2.35 20.93 11.80
N TRP A 4 3.54 21.40 12.10
CA TRP A 4 4.72 20.55 12.13
C TRP A 4 4.73 19.53 13.27
N TYR A 5 4.04 19.83 14.37
CA TYR A 5 4.00 18.94 15.54
C TYR A 5 3.18 17.69 15.26
N ASN A 6 2.18 17.80 14.40
CA ASN A 6 1.28 16.69 14.09
C ASN A 6 1.41 16.25 12.63
N PHE A 7 2.54 16.56 12.00
CA PHE A 7 2.72 16.32 10.57
C PHE A 7 2.52 14.85 10.21
N ASP A 8 3.17 13.94 10.94
CA ASP A 8 3.07 12.50 10.66
C ASP A 8 1.64 12.00 10.84
N THR A 9 0.97 12.41 11.90
CA THR A 9 -0.41 12.05 12.16
C THR A 9 -1.33 12.61 11.09
N ASN A 10 -1.12 13.88 10.72
CA ASN A 10 -1.94 14.53 9.71
C ASN A 10 -1.80 13.87 8.35
N ILE A 11 -0.59 13.48 7.96
CA ILE A 11 -0.36 12.80 6.68
C ILE A 11 -1.04 11.44 6.68
N ARG A 12 -0.87 10.68 7.76
CA ARG A 12 -1.49 9.35 7.86
C ARG A 12 -3.00 9.43 7.77
N ASP A 13 -3.61 10.33 8.53
CA ASP A 13 -5.05 10.51 8.53
C ASP A 13 -5.55 10.97 7.17
N HIS A 14 -4.80 11.83 6.50
CA HIS A 14 -5.15 12.29 5.16
C HIS A 14 -5.11 11.15 4.14
N LEU A 15 -4.10 10.30 4.21
CA LEU A 15 -3.98 9.14 3.32
C LEU A 15 -5.09 8.13 3.56
N LYS A 16 -5.46 7.89 4.81
CA LYS A 16 -6.60 7.04 5.14
C LYS A 16 -7.89 7.58 4.53
N LYS A 17 -8.08 8.88 4.62
CA LYS A 17 -9.27 9.54 4.07
C LYS A 17 -9.28 9.45 2.56
N LEU A 18 -8.15 9.69 1.90
CA LEU A 18 -8.05 9.55 0.45
C LEU A 18 -8.38 8.14 0.01
N ARG A 19 -7.95 7.15 0.77
CA ARG A 19 -8.27 5.76 0.47
C ARG A 19 -9.77 5.49 0.61
N ALA A 20 -10.36 5.96 1.70
CA ALA A 20 -11.79 5.78 1.97
C ALA A 20 -12.65 6.45 0.90
N ASP A 21 -12.23 7.65 0.46
CA ASP A 21 -12.93 8.42 -0.57
C ASP A 21 -12.56 7.97 -1.99
N GLN A 22 -11.64 7.04 -2.13
CA GLN A 22 -11.14 6.51 -3.41
C GLN A 22 -10.58 7.63 -4.30
N ARG A 23 -9.74 8.47 -3.73
CA ARG A 23 -9.15 9.62 -4.42
C ARG A 23 -7.65 9.50 -4.53
N LEU A 24 -7.13 10.06 -5.62
CA LEU A 24 -5.70 10.21 -5.89
C LEU A 24 -4.92 8.89 -5.92
N PHE A 25 -5.60 7.79 -6.19
CA PHE A 25 -4.91 6.53 -6.43
C PHE A 25 -4.02 6.66 -7.67
N ASP A 26 -2.80 6.19 -7.58
CA ASP A 26 -1.84 6.27 -8.68
C ASP A 26 -1.28 4.91 -9.08
N VAL A 27 -1.80 3.84 -8.50
CA VAL A 27 -1.42 2.49 -8.91
C VAL A 27 -2.58 1.53 -8.72
N THR A 28 -2.70 0.58 -9.65
CA THR A 28 -3.64 -0.53 -9.55
C THR A 28 -2.85 -1.83 -9.46
N LEU A 29 -3.14 -2.61 -8.44
CA LEU A 29 -2.50 -3.89 -8.21
C LEU A 29 -3.46 -5.00 -8.63
N ALA A 30 -3.02 -5.87 -9.53
CA ALA A 30 -3.79 -7.02 -9.95
C ALA A 30 -3.28 -8.26 -9.23
N THR A 31 -4.19 -9.05 -8.71
CA THR A 31 -3.85 -10.26 -7.94
C THR A 31 -4.08 -11.52 -8.76
N ASP A 32 -3.54 -12.64 -8.27
CA ASP A 32 -3.64 -13.93 -8.95
C ASP A 32 -5.07 -14.42 -9.07
N ASP A 33 -5.94 -14.02 -8.14
CA ASP A 33 -7.36 -14.40 -8.16
C ASP A 33 -8.23 -13.43 -8.97
N GLY A 34 -7.61 -12.59 -9.80
CA GLY A 34 -8.32 -11.75 -10.74
C GLY A 34 -8.96 -10.50 -10.14
N GLN A 35 -8.50 -10.07 -8.97
CA GLN A 35 -8.99 -8.87 -8.33
C GLN A 35 -8.07 -7.68 -8.60
N PHE A 36 -8.63 -6.48 -8.50
CA PHE A 36 -7.87 -5.24 -8.67
C PHE A 36 -8.00 -4.41 -7.41
N ILE A 37 -6.86 -3.92 -6.91
CA ILE A 37 -6.81 -3.10 -5.72
C ILE A 37 -6.10 -1.80 -6.07
N GLN A 38 -6.76 -0.67 -5.85
CA GLN A 38 -6.16 0.64 -6.09
C GLN A 38 -5.50 1.13 -4.81
N ALA A 39 -4.36 1.81 -4.97
CA ALA A 39 -3.58 2.26 -3.84
C ALA A 39 -2.76 3.50 -4.20
N HIS A 40 -2.03 4.00 -3.22
CA HIS A 40 -1.11 5.13 -3.39
C HIS A 40 0.32 4.59 -3.35
N LYS A 41 1.11 4.88 -4.39
CA LYS A 41 2.51 4.44 -4.46
C LYS A 41 3.31 4.86 -3.24
N MET A 42 3.05 6.07 -2.75
CA MET A 42 3.76 6.59 -1.59
C MET A 42 3.57 5.71 -0.36
N VAL A 43 2.35 5.26 -0.11
CA VAL A 43 2.06 4.41 1.04
C VAL A 43 2.73 3.04 0.87
N LEU A 44 2.60 2.45 -0.30
CA LEU A 44 3.17 1.14 -0.58
C LEU A 44 4.70 1.15 -0.48
N SER A 45 5.33 2.17 -1.05
CA SER A 45 6.80 2.26 -1.02
C SER A 45 7.33 2.55 0.38
N ALA A 46 6.60 3.32 1.17
CA ALA A 46 7.01 3.60 2.54
C ALA A 46 6.84 2.37 3.44
N GLY A 47 5.86 1.52 3.15
CA GLY A 47 5.58 0.34 3.96
C GLY A 47 6.26 -0.94 3.52
N SER A 48 6.89 -0.95 2.33
CA SER A 48 7.47 -2.18 1.78
C SER A 48 8.63 -1.87 0.85
N SER A 49 9.79 -2.44 1.16
CA SER A 49 10.96 -2.31 0.28
C SER A 49 10.71 -2.99 -1.07
N PHE A 50 9.91 -4.05 -1.09
CA PHE A 50 9.52 -4.72 -2.32
C PHE A 50 8.82 -3.76 -3.28
N PHE A 51 7.80 -3.05 -2.79
CA PHE A 51 7.10 -2.07 -3.62
C PHE A 51 7.97 -0.88 -3.98
N ASN A 52 8.77 -0.41 -3.04
CA ASN A 52 9.68 0.69 -3.31
C ASN A 52 10.63 0.34 -4.47
N ASP A 53 11.20 -0.86 -4.45
CA ASP A 53 12.09 -1.31 -5.52
C ASP A 53 11.36 -1.41 -6.86
N ILE A 54 10.14 -1.94 -6.86
CA ILE A 54 9.35 -2.05 -8.09
C ILE A 54 9.09 -0.67 -8.68
N PHE A 55 8.67 0.29 -7.86
CA PHE A 55 8.34 1.63 -8.36
C PHE A 55 9.57 2.39 -8.84
N LEU A 56 10.72 2.16 -8.22
CA LEU A 56 11.96 2.82 -8.65
C LEU A 56 12.50 2.23 -9.96
N LYS A 57 12.22 0.95 -10.23
CA LYS A 57 12.73 0.28 -11.42
C LYS A 57 11.82 0.42 -12.64
N ASN A 58 10.56 0.76 -12.43
CA ASN A 58 9.60 0.85 -13.52
C ASN A 58 9.38 2.29 -13.94
N ASP A 59 8.81 2.45 -15.13
CA ASP A 59 8.44 3.76 -15.65
C ASP A 59 7.45 4.43 -14.69
N PRO A 60 7.71 5.69 -14.27
CA PRO A 60 6.78 6.39 -13.39
C PRO A 60 5.36 6.53 -13.93
N SER A 61 5.19 6.46 -15.25
CA SER A 61 3.88 6.51 -15.86
C SER A 61 3.12 5.20 -15.78
N ASN A 62 3.78 4.10 -15.39
CA ASN A 62 3.14 2.81 -15.27
C ASN A 62 2.27 2.77 -14.02
N MET A 63 0.97 2.63 -14.21
CA MET A 63 -0.01 2.64 -13.13
C MET A 63 -0.56 1.26 -12.79
N GLY A 64 -0.06 0.21 -13.43
CA GLY A 64 -0.55 -1.14 -13.22
C GLY A 64 0.56 -2.13 -12.89
N ILE A 65 0.35 -2.96 -11.87
CA ILE A 65 1.30 -4.00 -11.47
C ILE A 65 0.54 -5.30 -11.22
N TYR A 66 0.99 -6.39 -11.87
CA TYR A 66 0.46 -7.71 -11.62
C TYR A 66 1.33 -8.42 -10.58
N LEU A 67 0.70 -8.87 -9.50
CA LEU A 67 1.37 -9.55 -8.40
C LEU A 67 1.12 -11.05 -8.50
N LYS A 68 1.97 -11.74 -9.23
CA LYS A 68 1.84 -13.18 -9.41
C LYS A 68 2.04 -13.91 -8.09
N GLY A 69 1.13 -14.84 -7.79
CA GLY A 69 1.21 -15.64 -6.57
C GLY A 69 0.64 -14.98 -5.33
N ILE A 70 0.12 -13.76 -5.45
CA ILE A 70 -0.46 -13.04 -4.32
C ILE A 70 -1.97 -12.93 -4.51
N LYS A 71 -2.72 -13.40 -3.52
CA LYS A 71 -4.18 -13.35 -3.55
C LYS A 71 -4.70 -12.07 -2.91
N SER A 72 -5.90 -11.66 -3.32
CA SER A 72 -6.49 -10.41 -2.86
C SER A 72 -6.66 -10.35 -1.35
N VAL A 73 -7.00 -11.46 -0.70
CA VAL A 73 -7.17 -11.48 0.76
C VAL A 73 -5.86 -11.11 1.47
N HIS A 74 -4.74 -11.60 0.98
CA HIS A 74 -3.44 -11.30 1.57
C HIS A 74 -3.01 -9.86 1.26
N LEU A 75 -3.22 -9.42 0.03
CA LEU A 75 -2.89 -8.06 -0.36
C LEU A 75 -3.72 -7.04 0.41
N ASN A 76 -5.01 -7.30 0.61
CA ASN A 76 -5.87 -6.45 1.41
C ASN A 76 -5.38 -6.34 2.85
N SER A 77 -4.96 -7.45 3.45
CA SER A 77 -4.41 -7.43 4.81
C SER A 77 -3.17 -6.55 4.90
N VAL A 78 -2.27 -6.69 3.95
CA VAL A 78 -1.01 -5.93 3.93
C VAL A 78 -1.29 -4.44 3.71
N THR A 79 -2.14 -4.11 2.75
CA THR A 79 -2.46 -2.71 2.47
C THR A 79 -3.20 -2.07 3.65
N ASN A 80 -4.11 -2.79 4.29
CA ASN A 80 -4.76 -2.28 5.50
C ASN A 80 -3.75 -1.95 6.58
N PHE A 81 -2.77 -2.82 6.80
CA PHE A 81 -1.71 -2.56 7.75
C PHE A 81 -0.92 -1.31 7.38
N MET A 82 -0.57 -1.16 6.12
CA MET A 82 0.21 -0.01 5.66
C MET A 82 -0.54 1.31 5.86
N TYR A 83 -1.83 1.34 5.56
CA TYR A 83 -2.63 2.56 5.71
C TYR A 83 -2.95 2.86 7.16
N GLU A 84 -3.28 1.85 7.95
CA GLU A 84 -3.65 2.05 9.35
C GLU A 84 -2.45 2.24 10.27
N GLY A 85 -1.29 1.73 9.87
CA GLY A 85 -0.07 1.85 10.68
C GLY A 85 -0.07 1.01 11.94
N GLU A 86 -1.07 0.13 12.11
CA GLU A 86 -1.17 -0.77 13.24
C GLU A 86 -1.47 -2.18 12.74
N ALA A 87 -0.85 -3.16 13.38
CA ALA A 87 -1.06 -4.54 13.03
C ALA A 87 -2.30 -5.08 13.74
N PHE A 88 -3.28 -5.50 12.98
CA PHE A 88 -4.30 -6.41 13.49
C PHE A 88 -3.75 -7.83 13.56
N ALA A 89 -2.67 -8.08 12.84
CA ALA A 89 -1.86 -9.28 12.93
C ALA A 89 -0.45 -8.86 13.34
N SER A 90 0.32 -9.77 13.93
CA SER A 90 1.69 -9.47 14.28
C SER A 90 2.49 -9.18 13.00
N GLN A 91 3.56 -8.42 13.13
CA GLN A 91 4.43 -8.14 12.00
C GLN A 91 5.03 -9.42 11.42
N GLU A 92 5.29 -10.40 12.25
CA GLU A 92 5.76 -11.71 11.80
C GLU A 92 4.78 -12.37 10.85
N ASP A 93 3.49 -12.32 11.16
CA ASP A 93 2.47 -12.88 10.30
C ASP A 93 2.44 -12.18 8.94
N LEU A 94 2.62 -10.85 8.93
CA LEU A 94 2.66 -10.08 7.71
C LEU A 94 3.90 -10.43 6.88
N GLU A 95 5.04 -10.57 7.52
CA GLU A 95 6.28 -10.94 6.84
C GLU A 95 6.17 -12.33 6.21
N GLU A 96 5.56 -13.28 6.91
CA GLU A 96 5.33 -14.61 6.36
C GLU A 96 4.44 -14.59 5.13
N ARG A 97 3.45 -13.68 5.08
CA ARG A 97 2.53 -13.57 3.96
C ARG A 97 3.13 -12.88 2.75
N VAL A 98 4.09 -12.02 2.95
CA VAL A 98 4.64 -11.14 1.89
C VAL A 98 6.06 -11.50 1.51
N ALA A 99 6.80 -12.18 2.36
CA ALA A 99 8.23 -12.45 2.15
C ALA A 99 8.52 -13.53 1.11
N ASP A 100 7.54 -14.25 0.65
CA ASP A 100 7.74 -15.30 -0.35
C ASP A 100 7.64 -14.79 -1.78
#